data_d98cef77969bad8203cebb8736ff2705
#
_entry.id   d98cef77969bad8203cebb8736ff2705
#
_cell.length_a   1.000
_cell.length_b   1.000
_cell.length_c   1.000
_cell.angle_alpha   90.00
_cell.angle_beta   90.00
_cell.angle_gamma   90.00
#
_symmetry.space_group_name_H-M   'P 1'
#
loop_
_entity.id
_entity.type
_entity.pdbx_description
1 polymer ?
#
loop_
_entity_poly.entity_id
_entity_poly.type
_entity_poly.pdbx_seq_one_letter_code
_entity_poly.pdbx_strand_id
1 'polypeptide(L)'
;MCIRDRSKVCEKGSVDVPEILKLESYLKVHHLTSVIRGKLKKDKSWVDLLIACWPGGSITGAPKLRSCKRLFEIEKYSRGPYCGSFIKVDWNGEFDSNILIRSFIVKGKKINISAGCGIVSDSDPKNETEELKWKLLPLIDSLR
;
A
#
# COMPACT_ATOMS: atom_id res chain seq x y z
N MET A 1 0.59 -5.60 3.77
CA MET A 1 1.88 -5.51 4.49
C MET A 1 2.43 -6.90 4.75
N CYS A 2 3.74 -7.08 4.69
CA CYS A 2 4.36 -8.39 4.72
C CYS A 2 4.55 -8.89 6.17
N ILE A 3 4.28 -10.17 6.44
CA ILE A 3 4.62 -10.85 7.71
C ILE A 3 6.08 -10.59 8.07
N ARG A 4 6.98 -10.70 7.09
CA ARG A 4 8.41 -10.43 7.23
C ARG A 4 8.72 -9.02 7.78
N ASP A 5 7.96 -8.01 7.39
CA ASP A 5 8.21 -6.64 7.85
C ASP A 5 7.76 -6.45 9.31
N ARG A 6 6.64 -7.06 9.71
CA ARG A 6 6.20 -7.08 11.12
C ARG A 6 7.14 -7.87 12.01
N SER A 7 7.67 -9.00 11.54
CA SER A 7 8.58 -9.84 12.32
C SER A 7 9.87 -9.12 12.76
N LYS A 8 10.25 -8.02 12.12
CA LYS A 8 11.42 -7.22 12.51
C LYS A 8 11.21 -6.48 13.83
N VAL A 9 9.98 -6.04 14.09
CA VAL A 9 9.64 -5.15 15.22
C VAL A 9 8.69 -5.78 16.23
N CYS A 10 8.08 -6.92 15.92
CA CYS A 10 7.21 -7.64 16.82
C CYS A 10 7.97 -8.68 17.66
N GLU A 11 7.41 -9.06 18.80
CA GLU A 11 7.90 -10.15 19.65
C GLU A 11 7.96 -11.45 18.85
N LYS A 12 8.97 -12.28 19.10
CA LYS A 12 9.13 -13.56 18.40
C LYS A 12 7.93 -14.47 18.65
N GLY A 13 7.34 -14.97 17.57
CA GLY A 13 6.18 -15.85 17.63
C GLY A 13 4.84 -15.15 17.81
N SER A 14 4.81 -13.81 17.93
CA SER A 14 3.56 -13.06 18.11
C SER A 14 2.87 -12.68 16.79
N VAL A 15 3.54 -12.85 15.67
CA VAL A 15 2.98 -12.51 14.36
C VAL A 15 2.12 -13.66 13.85
N ASP A 16 0.83 -13.41 13.68
CA ASP A 16 -0.15 -14.35 13.18
C ASP A 16 -0.95 -13.76 11.99
N VAL A 17 -1.66 -14.61 11.29
CA VAL A 17 -2.52 -14.25 10.15
C VAL A 17 -3.91 -14.83 10.38
N PRO A 18 -4.75 -14.17 11.20
CA PRO A 18 -6.09 -14.69 11.51
C PRO A 18 -7.03 -14.77 10.29
N GLU A 19 -6.81 -13.93 9.29
CA GLU A 19 -7.57 -13.98 8.02
C GLU A 19 -6.60 -13.91 6.85
N ILE A 20 -6.71 -14.87 5.93
CA ILE A 20 -5.88 -14.91 4.73
C ILE A 20 -6.76 -14.94 3.48
N LEU A 21 -6.45 -14.07 2.50
CA LEU A 21 -7.12 -14.01 1.19
C LEU A 21 -8.65 -13.99 1.27
N LYS A 22 -9.18 -13.30 2.29
CA LYS A 22 -10.64 -13.12 2.43
C LYS A 22 -11.14 -12.23 1.31
N LEU A 23 -12.15 -12.73 0.57
CA LEU A 23 -12.79 -11.95 -0.46
C LEU A 23 -13.76 -10.95 0.18
N GLU A 24 -13.50 -9.68 -0.03
CA GLU A 24 -14.39 -8.58 0.34
C GLU A 24 -15.01 -8.00 -0.93
N SER A 25 -16.34 -8.05 -1.01
CA SER A 25 -17.10 -7.59 -2.16
C SER A 25 -17.74 -6.25 -1.88
N TYR A 26 -17.39 -5.26 -2.67
CA TYR A 26 -18.00 -3.93 -2.68
C TYR A 26 -18.80 -3.73 -3.97
N LEU A 27 -19.59 -2.69 -4.04
CA LEU A 27 -20.54 -2.45 -5.14
C LEU A 27 -19.89 -2.49 -6.54
N LYS A 28 -18.65 -2.04 -6.67
CA LYS A 28 -17.94 -1.95 -7.98
C LYS A 28 -16.60 -2.67 -8.02
N VAL A 29 -16.13 -3.21 -6.92
CA VAL A 29 -14.81 -3.85 -6.83
C VAL A 29 -14.80 -4.98 -5.82
N HIS A 30 -13.94 -5.96 -6.05
CA HIS A 30 -13.64 -7.03 -5.12
C HIS A 30 -12.20 -6.88 -4.62
N HIS A 31 -11.98 -7.15 -3.35
CA HIS A 31 -10.66 -7.14 -2.76
C HIS A 31 -10.36 -8.48 -2.10
N LEU A 32 -9.14 -8.96 -2.28
CA LEU A 32 -8.60 -10.04 -1.46
C LEU A 32 -7.81 -9.41 -0.32
N THR A 33 -8.31 -9.55 0.89
CA THR A 33 -7.69 -8.98 2.09
C THR A 33 -7.07 -10.04 2.96
N SER A 34 -6.05 -9.69 3.70
CA SER A 34 -5.45 -10.55 4.72
C SER A 34 -5.15 -9.71 5.96
N VAL A 35 -5.51 -10.23 7.12
CA VAL A 35 -5.24 -9.58 8.40
C VAL A 35 -3.97 -10.18 8.99
N ILE A 36 -3.00 -9.33 9.30
CA ILE A 36 -1.76 -9.73 9.96
C ILE A 36 -1.68 -8.98 11.29
N ARG A 37 -1.56 -9.70 12.38
CA ARG A 37 -1.41 -9.16 13.73
C ARG A 37 -0.02 -9.44 14.28
N GLY A 38 0.38 -8.68 15.28
CA GLY A 38 1.63 -8.91 15.98
C GLY A 38 1.74 -7.98 17.18
N LYS A 39 2.41 -8.45 18.23
CA LYS A 39 2.69 -7.67 19.45
C LYS A 39 4.03 -6.99 19.29
N LEU A 40 4.07 -5.67 19.38
CA LEU A 40 5.30 -4.89 19.31
C LEU A 40 6.22 -5.27 20.47
N LYS A 41 7.54 -5.30 20.20
CA LYS A 41 8.54 -5.41 21.25
C LYS A 41 8.46 -4.20 22.18
N LYS A 42 8.80 -4.37 23.45
CA LYS A 42 8.71 -3.31 24.47
C LYS A 42 9.58 -2.08 24.19
N ASP A 43 10.68 -2.27 23.48
CA ASP A 43 11.62 -1.23 23.06
C ASP A 43 11.27 -0.58 21.71
N LYS A 44 10.12 -0.93 21.10
CA LYS A 44 9.66 -0.45 19.81
C LYS A 44 8.39 0.38 19.93
N SER A 45 8.30 1.39 19.07
CA SER A 45 7.15 2.30 18.96
C SER A 45 6.40 2.10 17.64
N TRP A 46 5.29 2.80 17.46
CA TRP A 46 4.59 2.86 16.18
C TRP A 46 5.46 3.44 15.06
N VAL A 47 6.43 4.30 15.38
CA VAL A 47 7.39 4.84 14.41
C VAL A 47 8.28 3.72 13.85
N ASP A 48 8.80 2.84 14.72
CA ASP A 48 9.58 1.68 14.29
C ASP A 48 8.77 0.74 13.43
N LEU A 49 7.48 0.54 13.79
CA LEU A 49 6.55 -0.26 13.00
C LEU A 49 6.33 0.36 11.62
N LEU A 50 6.12 1.67 11.55
CA LEU A 50 5.95 2.38 10.29
C LEU A 50 7.20 2.22 9.40
N ILE A 51 8.39 2.48 9.94
CA ILE A 51 9.67 2.36 9.22
C ILE A 51 9.88 0.93 8.70
N ALA A 52 9.57 -0.08 9.50
CA ALA A 52 9.72 -1.48 9.10
C ALA A 52 8.74 -1.87 7.98
N CYS A 53 7.51 -1.36 8.04
CA CYS A 53 6.43 -1.73 7.13
C CYS A 53 6.37 -0.87 5.86
N TRP A 54 6.84 0.37 5.92
CA TRP A 54 6.80 1.30 4.80
C TRP A 54 8.13 1.30 4.01
N PRO A 55 8.09 1.49 2.69
CA PRO A 55 6.92 1.43 1.83
C PRO A 55 6.32 0.02 1.79
N GLY A 56 5.00 -0.04 1.58
CA GLY A 56 4.27 -1.31 1.55
C GLY A 56 4.76 -2.25 0.45
N GLY A 57 4.91 -3.53 0.76
CA GLY A 57 5.37 -4.54 -0.21
C GLY A 57 4.43 -4.70 -1.40
N SER A 58 3.12 -4.49 -1.21
CA SER A 58 2.13 -4.47 -2.30
C SER A 58 2.31 -3.31 -3.28
N ILE A 59 3.05 -2.28 -2.88
CA ILE A 59 3.28 -1.07 -3.69
C ILE A 59 4.63 -1.12 -4.39
N THR A 60 5.59 -1.82 -3.80
CA THR A 60 6.99 -1.83 -4.27
C THR A 60 7.41 -3.19 -4.83
N GLY A 61 6.91 -4.28 -4.26
CA GLY A 61 7.29 -5.64 -4.64
C GLY A 61 8.27 -6.29 -3.67
N ALA A 62 8.72 -7.48 -4.04
CA ALA A 62 9.65 -8.29 -3.27
C ALA A 62 10.80 -8.80 -4.16
N PRO A 63 12.06 -8.74 -3.68
CA PRO A 63 12.56 -8.19 -2.40
C PRO A 63 12.45 -6.66 -2.35
N LYS A 64 11.93 -6.10 -1.24
CA LYS A 64 11.55 -4.68 -1.12
C LYS A 64 12.64 -3.70 -1.60
N LEU A 65 13.84 -3.76 -1.07
CA LEU A 65 14.93 -2.84 -1.41
C LEU A 65 15.31 -2.89 -2.89
N ARG A 66 15.39 -4.10 -3.46
CA ARG A 66 15.71 -4.27 -4.88
C ARG A 66 14.62 -3.71 -5.77
N SER A 67 13.36 -3.98 -5.44
CA SER A 67 12.21 -3.47 -6.17
C SER A 67 12.14 -1.95 -6.12
N CYS A 68 12.32 -1.34 -4.93
CA CYS A 68 12.38 0.12 -4.79
C CYS A 68 13.48 0.74 -5.65
N LYS A 69 14.68 0.14 -5.66
CA LYS A 69 15.79 0.63 -6.49
C LYS A 69 15.45 0.56 -7.97
N ARG A 70 14.87 -0.55 -8.42
CA ARG A 70 14.45 -0.70 -9.83
C ARG A 70 13.34 0.26 -10.22
N LEU A 71 12.35 0.46 -9.37
CA LEU A 71 11.29 1.42 -9.62
C LEU A 71 11.86 2.84 -9.74
N PHE A 72 12.81 3.22 -8.88
CA PHE A 72 13.49 4.52 -8.97
C PHE A 72 14.26 4.71 -10.29
N GLU A 73 14.85 3.64 -10.82
CA GLU A 73 15.58 3.67 -12.10
C GLU A 73 14.62 3.76 -13.31
N ILE A 74 13.44 3.15 -13.23
CA ILE A 74 12.50 3.03 -14.34
C ILE A 74 11.50 4.21 -14.38
N GLU A 75 11.00 4.63 -13.22
CA GLU A 75 10.02 5.71 -13.13
C GLU A 75 10.68 7.07 -13.36
N LYS A 76 10.24 7.76 -14.40
CA LYS A 76 10.80 9.07 -14.78
C LYS A 76 10.31 10.23 -13.92
N TYR A 77 9.25 10.01 -13.15
CA TYR A 77 8.59 11.04 -12.36
C TYR A 77 8.41 10.59 -10.92
N SER A 78 8.50 11.55 -9.99
CA SER A 78 8.19 11.31 -8.59
C SER A 78 6.70 10.96 -8.41
N ARG A 79 6.42 9.94 -7.61
CA ARG A 79 5.04 9.58 -7.24
C ARG A 79 4.37 10.64 -6.35
N GLY A 80 5.15 11.51 -5.71
CA GLY A 80 4.64 12.47 -4.74
C GLY A 80 3.91 11.76 -3.59
N PRO A 81 2.71 12.21 -3.18
CA PRO A 81 1.88 11.53 -2.16
C PRO A 81 1.36 10.15 -2.59
N TYR A 82 1.25 9.86 -3.89
CA TYR A 82 0.77 8.57 -4.37
C TYR A 82 1.65 7.42 -3.87
N CYS A 83 1.03 6.37 -3.32
CA CYS A 83 1.70 5.25 -2.65
C CYS A 83 2.43 5.62 -1.34
N GLY A 84 2.31 6.85 -0.88
CA GLY A 84 2.69 7.27 0.46
C GLY A 84 1.71 6.78 1.52
N SER A 85 1.77 7.35 2.71
CA SER A 85 0.85 7.03 3.80
C SER A 85 0.22 8.29 4.37
N PHE A 86 -1.09 8.23 4.60
CA PHE A 86 -1.75 9.13 5.52
C PHE A 86 -1.68 8.52 6.92
N ILE A 87 -1.33 9.32 7.90
CA ILE A 87 -1.10 8.88 9.29
C ILE A 87 -1.93 9.73 10.22
N LYS A 88 -2.64 9.08 11.13
CA LYS A 88 -3.31 9.68 12.28
C LYS A 88 -2.67 9.13 13.55
N VAL A 89 -2.29 10.01 14.46
CA VAL A 89 -1.76 9.66 15.78
C VAL A 89 -2.60 10.38 16.83
N ASP A 90 -3.17 9.64 17.76
CA ASP A 90 -3.93 10.19 18.86
C ASP A 90 -3.04 10.45 20.08
N TRP A 91 -3.49 11.32 20.98
CA TRP A 91 -2.76 11.71 22.18
C TRP A 91 -2.49 10.54 23.16
N ASN A 92 -3.30 9.49 23.10
CA ASN A 92 -3.11 8.27 23.86
C ASN A 92 -2.06 7.32 23.26
N GLY A 93 -1.46 7.70 22.11
CA GLY A 93 -0.46 6.90 21.39
C GLY A 93 -1.04 5.88 20.41
N GLU A 94 -2.36 5.86 20.23
CA GLU A 94 -2.97 5.07 19.15
C GLU A 94 -2.60 5.65 17.79
N PHE A 95 -2.37 4.77 16.84
CA PHE A 95 -1.86 5.11 15.54
C PHE A 95 -2.61 4.36 14.44
N ASP A 96 -3.08 5.12 13.47
CA ASP A 96 -3.69 4.62 12.25
C ASP A 96 -2.95 5.09 11.03
N SER A 97 -2.87 4.25 10.00
CA SER A 97 -2.33 4.67 8.70
C SER A 97 -2.96 3.90 7.55
N ASN A 98 -3.08 4.56 6.43
CA ASN A 98 -3.46 3.94 5.17
C ASN A 98 -2.46 4.27 4.06
N ILE A 99 -2.48 3.47 3.00
CA ILE A 99 -1.71 3.76 1.79
C ILE A 99 -2.53 4.72 0.92
N LEU A 100 -1.88 5.78 0.42
CA LEU A 100 -2.50 6.76 -0.47
C LEU A 100 -2.59 6.20 -1.90
N ILE A 101 -3.57 5.33 -2.09
CA ILE A 101 -4.03 4.84 -3.41
C ILE A 101 -5.51 5.20 -3.57
N ARG A 102 -6.02 5.14 -4.79
CA ARG A 102 -7.43 5.52 -5.08
C ARG A 102 -7.75 6.94 -4.61
N SER A 103 -6.76 7.83 -4.72
CA SER A 103 -6.81 9.20 -4.24
C SER A 103 -6.42 10.15 -5.36
N PHE A 104 -6.86 11.38 -5.26
CA PHE A 104 -6.41 12.46 -6.14
C PHE A 104 -5.85 13.62 -5.31
N ILE A 105 -4.96 14.37 -5.94
CA ILE A 105 -4.28 15.51 -5.33
C ILE A 105 -4.76 16.76 -6.04
N VAL A 106 -5.35 17.68 -5.29
CA VAL A 106 -5.79 18.98 -5.81
C VAL A 106 -4.72 20.02 -5.49
N LYS A 107 -4.20 20.68 -6.52
CA LYS A 107 -3.27 21.80 -6.38
C LYS A 107 -3.73 22.95 -7.26
N GLY A 108 -4.32 23.96 -6.64
CA GLY A 108 -4.96 25.06 -7.36
C GLY A 108 -6.09 24.53 -8.25
N LYS A 109 -5.99 24.76 -9.56
CA LYS A 109 -6.97 24.31 -10.55
C LYS A 109 -6.61 22.96 -11.21
N LYS A 110 -5.57 22.29 -10.73
CA LYS A 110 -5.10 21.02 -11.29
C LYS A 110 -5.43 19.87 -10.36
N ILE A 111 -5.91 18.78 -10.93
CA ILE A 111 -6.15 17.51 -10.24
C ILE A 111 -5.18 16.48 -10.82
N ASN A 112 -4.41 15.86 -9.96
CA ASN A 112 -3.52 14.75 -10.33
C ASN A 112 -4.11 13.44 -9.79
N ILE A 113 -4.25 12.47 -10.67
CA ILE A 113 -4.73 11.12 -10.36
C ILE A 113 -3.64 10.15 -10.77
N SER A 114 -3.35 9.18 -9.92
CA SER A 114 -2.36 8.14 -10.19
C SER A 114 -2.95 6.77 -9.93
N ALA A 115 -2.60 5.81 -10.77
CA ALA A 115 -2.90 4.40 -10.60
C ALA A 115 -1.69 3.54 -10.98
N GLY A 116 -1.68 2.31 -10.50
CA GLY A 116 -0.64 1.33 -10.80
C GLY A 116 -1.14 -0.08 -10.57
N CYS A 117 -0.48 -1.04 -11.18
CA CYS A 117 -0.70 -2.46 -10.97
C CYS A 117 0.60 -3.16 -10.55
N GLY A 118 0.44 -4.34 -9.95
CA GLY A 118 1.57 -5.19 -9.57
C GLY A 118 2.00 -6.05 -10.74
N ILE A 119 3.18 -5.80 -11.27
CA ILE A 119 3.73 -6.56 -12.39
C ILE A 119 4.50 -7.78 -11.86
N VAL A 120 4.15 -8.94 -12.34
CA VAL A 120 4.80 -10.23 -12.07
C VAL A 120 5.25 -10.90 -13.37
N SER A 121 5.98 -12.02 -13.26
CA SER A 121 6.51 -12.75 -14.44
C SER A 121 5.42 -13.15 -15.44
N ASP A 122 4.24 -13.45 -14.95
CA ASP A 122 3.12 -13.96 -15.76
C ASP A 122 2.13 -12.84 -16.17
N SER A 123 2.45 -11.59 -15.87
CA SER A 123 1.61 -10.43 -16.23
C SER A 123 1.59 -10.25 -17.75
N ASP A 124 0.38 -10.12 -18.30
CA ASP A 124 0.15 -9.71 -19.69
C ASP A 124 0.00 -8.19 -19.77
N PRO A 125 0.78 -7.48 -20.61
CA PRO A 125 0.74 -6.03 -20.69
C PRO A 125 -0.62 -5.44 -21.05
N LYS A 126 -1.45 -6.14 -21.83
CA LYS A 126 -2.78 -5.68 -22.21
C LYS A 126 -3.72 -5.74 -21.02
N ASN A 127 -3.71 -6.87 -20.29
CA ASN A 127 -4.54 -7.06 -19.11
C ASN A 127 -4.16 -6.05 -18.00
N GLU A 128 -2.87 -5.81 -17.76
CA GLU A 128 -2.40 -4.80 -16.81
C GLU A 128 -2.83 -3.38 -17.21
N THR A 129 -2.82 -3.08 -18.50
CA THR A 129 -3.30 -1.78 -19.01
C THR A 129 -4.81 -1.62 -18.80
N GLU A 130 -5.60 -2.66 -19.02
CA GLU A 130 -7.03 -2.63 -18.73
C GLU A 130 -7.30 -2.47 -17.23
N GLU A 131 -6.54 -3.17 -16.37
CA GLU A 131 -6.63 -3.00 -14.92
C GLU A 131 -6.36 -1.56 -14.48
N LEU A 132 -5.39 -0.89 -15.09
CA LEU A 132 -5.15 0.55 -14.84
C LEU A 132 -6.38 1.39 -15.17
N LYS A 133 -7.05 1.15 -16.29
CA LYS A 133 -8.28 1.88 -16.67
C LYS A 133 -9.38 1.66 -15.64
N TRP A 134 -9.62 0.40 -15.22
CA TRP A 134 -10.59 0.08 -14.18
C TRP A 134 -10.32 0.77 -12.84
N LYS A 135 -9.05 1.02 -12.53
CA LYS A 135 -8.65 1.75 -11.31
C LYS A 135 -8.82 3.27 -11.45
N LEU A 136 -8.67 3.84 -12.65
CA LEU A 136 -8.75 5.28 -12.89
C LEU A 136 -10.17 5.77 -13.11
N LEU A 137 -10.98 5.03 -13.88
CA LEU A 137 -12.33 5.45 -14.28
C LEU A 137 -13.22 5.86 -13.11
N PRO A 138 -13.33 5.08 -11.99
CA PRO A 138 -14.17 5.48 -10.88
C PRO A 138 -13.73 6.78 -10.21
N LEU A 139 -12.43 7.09 -10.23
CA LEU A 139 -11.90 8.34 -9.69
C LEU A 139 -12.28 9.51 -10.60
N ILE A 140 -12.16 9.33 -11.89
CA ILE A 140 -12.53 10.36 -12.90
C ILE A 140 -14.04 10.62 -12.83
N ASP A 141 -14.85 9.57 -12.76
CA ASP A 141 -16.30 9.68 -12.71
C ASP A 141 -16.80 10.37 -11.43
N SER A 142 -16.07 10.24 -10.32
CA SER A 142 -16.40 10.94 -9.06
C SER A 142 -16.17 12.46 -9.11
N LEU A 143 -15.51 12.97 -10.15
CA LEU A 143 -15.25 14.40 -10.35
C LEU A 143 -16.26 15.06 -11.30
N ARG A 144 -17.20 14.33 -11.85
CA ARG A 144 -18.30 14.81 -12.69
C ARG A 144 -19.53 15.11 -11.86
#